data_9743373d9830492cf46f3feb4693b69b
#
_entry.id   9743373d9830492cf46f3feb4693b69b
#
_cell.length_a   1.000
_cell.length_b   1.000
_cell.length_c   1.000
_cell.angle_alpha   90.00
_cell.angle_beta   90.00
_cell.angle_gamma   90.00
#
_symmetry.space_group_name_H-M   'P 1'
#
loop_
_entity.id
_entity.type
_entity.pdbx_description
1 polymer ?
#
loop_
_entity_poly.entity_id
_entity_poly.type
_entity_poly.pdbx_seq_one_letter_code
_entity_poly.pdbx_strand_id
1 'polypeptide(L)'
;MHVLIVDDHAFVCVGLKATLLEEFKGIDVTTTDHGDTALTILARDTIDLVIVDLFMPGAGGGFNFIAMLCESYPNLPVIVLSASENPAHIRKCLDFGAIGFVTKSAPKDALFEAISRALKGEKYVPDSLRESMPDVAKVIDEVDSGADVDIISGLMTKRQMDILRHITHGRSNKQIARDLDLSENTVKVHVSAMLRALGLTNRTQAGILGQKLGLDESADASN
;
A
#
# COMPACT_ATOMS: atom_id res chain seq x y z
N MET A 1 21.26 -5.31 0.89
CA MET A 1 19.89 -4.82 1.22
C MET A 1 20.04 -3.67 2.19
N HIS A 2 19.44 -2.53 1.88
CA HIS A 2 19.49 -1.33 2.71
C HIS A 2 18.08 -0.99 3.21
N VAL A 3 17.89 -0.98 4.52
CA VAL A 3 16.61 -0.70 5.19
C VAL A 3 16.66 0.67 5.87
N LEU A 4 15.65 1.49 5.63
CA LEU A 4 15.44 2.75 6.33
C LEU A 4 14.36 2.54 7.41
N ILE A 5 14.69 2.85 8.66
CA ILE A 5 13.74 2.88 9.78
C ILE A 5 13.42 4.33 10.11
N VAL A 6 12.15 4.66 10.18
CA VAL A 6 11.62 6.00 10.49
C VAL A 6 10.72 5.89 11.72
N ASP A 7 11.23 6.27 12.89
CA ASP A 7 10.51 6.17 14.17
C ASP A 7 11.09 7.20 15.15
N ASP A 8 10.27 8.01 15.78
CA ASP A 8 10.69 9.04 16.74
C ASP A 8 11.12 8.48 18.10
N HIS A 9 10.92 7.18 18.31
CA HIS A 9 11.36 6.48 19.51
C HIS A 9 12.77 5.92 19.33
N ALA A 10 13.79 6.60 19.85
CA ALA A 10 15.19 6.19 19.69
C ALA A 10 15.48 4.74 20.14
N PHE A 11 14.84 4.27 21.21
CA PHE A 11 15.00 2.89 21.69
C PHE A 11 14.43 1.87 20.72
N VAL A 12 13.32 2.19 20.03
CA VAL A 12 12.74 1.33 18.99
C VAL A 12 13.71 1.23 17.82
N CYS A 13 14.25 2.36 17.35
CA CYS A 13 15.26 2.39 16.28
C CYS A 13 16.48 1.53 16.61
N VAL A 14 17.05 1.69 17.82
CA VAL A 14 18.21 0.92 18.25
C VAL A 14 17.90 -0.58 18.34
N GLY A 15 16.77 -0.93 18.96
CA GLY A 15 16.34 -2.32 19.08
C GLY A 15 16.07 -2.99 17.74
N LEU A 16 15.33 -2.33 16.85
CA LEU A 16 15.04 -2.84 15.51
C LEU A 16 16.32 -3.00 14.70
N LYS A 17 17.19 -1.97 14.70
CA LYS A 17 18.47 -2.05 14.00
C LYS A 17 19.29 -3.24 14.46
N ALA A 18 19.45 -3.44 15.76
CA ALA A 18 20.20 -4.57 16.32
C ALA A 18 19.58 -5.91 15.89
N THR A 19 18.25 -6.02 16.01
CA THR A 19 17.50 -7.23 15.65
C THR A 19 17.62 -7.57 14.16
N LEU A 20 17.55 -6.54 13.28
CA LEU A 20 17.69 -6.76 11.84
C LEU A 20 19.11 -7.15 11.44
N LEU A 21 20.14 -6.54 12.07
CA LEU A 21 21.55 -6.87 11.82
C LEU A 21 21.89 -8.30 12.27
N GLU A 22 21.23 -8.80 13.33
CA GLU A 22 21.39 -10.17 13.80
C GLU A 22 20.77 -11.19 12.83
N GLU A 23 19.55 -10.91 12.32
CA GLU A 23 18.78 -11.84 11.49
C GLU A 23 19.24 -11.86 10.02
N PHE A 24 19.50 -10.69 9.44
CA PHE A 24 19.81 -10.57 8.02
C PHE A 24 21.28 -10.28 7.78
N LYS A 25 22.05 -11.28 7.30
CA LYS A 25 23.47 -11.09 6.98
C LYS A 25 23.67 -10.10 5.84
N GLY A 26 24.55 -9.12 6.03
CA GLY A 26 24.91 -8.15 4.98
C GLY A 26 23.83 -7.09 4.73
N ILE A 27 22.99 -6.83 5.72
CA ILE A 27 22.03 -5.73 5.71
C ILE A 27 22.70 -4.44 6.17
N ASP A 28 22.35 -3.32 5.50
CA ASP A 28 22.58 -1.97 6.00
C ASP A 28 21.29 -1.41 6.58
N VAL A 29 21.40 -0.74 7.73
CA VAL A 29 20.23 -0.15 8.41
C VAL A 29 20.53 1.30 8.77
N THR A 30 19.79 2.19 8.14
CA THR A 30 19.77 3.62 8.47
C THR A 30 18.53 3.93 9.29
N THR A 31 18.65 4.79 10.29
CA THR A 31 17.55 5.20 11.17
C THR A 31 17.39 6.70 11.15
N THR A 32 16.17 7.19 11.23
CA THR A 32 15.84 8.60 11.41
C THR A 32 14.56 8.74 12.24
N ASP A 33 14.45 9.85 12.94
CA ASP A 33 13.32 10.20 13.79
C ASP A 33 12.34 11.18 13.14
N HIS A 34 12.64 11.64 11.90
CA HIS A 34 11.84 12.63 11.19
C HIS A 34 11.57 12.24 9.74
N GLY A 35 10.33 12.46 9.29
CA GLY A 35 9.90 12.20 7.91
C GLY A 35 10.66 13.01 6.87
N ASP A 36 10.94 14.30 7.11
CA ASP A 36 11.69 15.15 6.17
C ASP A 36 13.13 14.65 5.98
N THR A 37 13.75 14.17 7.06
CA THR A 37 15.08 13.53 6.98
C THR A 37 15.00 12.22 6.20
N ALA A 38 13.94 11.44 6.39
CA ALA A 38 13.70 10.21 5.62
C ALA A 38 13.62 10.51 4.11
N LEU A 39 12.90 11.54 3.71
CA LEU A 39 12.83 11.96 2.30
C LEU A 39 14.19 12.38 1.74
N THR A 40 14.99 13.09 2.56
CA THR A 40 16.35 13.48 2.16
C THR A 40 17.24 12.25 1.95
N ILE A 41 17.13 11.24 2.82
CA ILE A 41 17.86 9.97 2.68
C ILE A 41 17.41 9.24 1.41
N LEU A 42 16.09 9.12 1.18
CA LEU A 42 15.52 8.45 0.01
C LEU A 42 15.90 9.12 -1.32
N ALA A 43 16.11 10.43 -1.31
CA ALA A 43 16.55 11.16 -2.50
C ALA A 43 18.05 10.95 -2.82
N ARG A 44 18.86 10.59 -1.82
CA ARG A 44 20.32 10.46 -1.94
C ARG A 44 20.79 9.02 -2.02
N ASP A 45 20.16 8.13 -1.26
CA ASP A 45 20.62 6.76 -1.05
C ASP A 45 19.63 5.75 -1.67
N THR A 46 20.16 4.63 -2.16
CA THR A 46 19.31 3.54 -2.62
C THR A 46 18.81 2.74 -1.43
N ILE A 47 17.52 2.80 -1.17
CA ILE A 47 16.82 2.07 -0.10
C ILE A 47 15.97 0.96 -0.70
N ASP A 48 16.08 -0.24 -0.16
CA ASP A 48 15.34 -1.43 -0.62
C ASP A 48 14.02 -1.63 0.12
N LEU A 49 13.91 -1.09 1.34
CA LEU A 49 12.72 -1.23 2.20
C LEU A 49 12.65 -0.06 3.19
N VAL A 50 11.45 0.43 3.45
CA VAL A 50 11.18 1.37 4.55
C VAL A 50 10.32 0.72 5.62
N ILE A 51 10.72 0.87 6.89
CA ILE A 51 9.90 0.58 8.06
C ILE A 51 9.57 1.91 8.70
N VAL A 52 8.29 2.25 8.81
CA VAL A 52 7.85 3.57 9.29
C VAL A 52 6.85 3.45 10.43
N ASP A 53 7.06 4.21 11.52
CA ASP A 53 6.04 4.35 12.56
C ASP A 53 4.86 5.19 12.06
N LEU A 54 3.65 4.73 12.39
CA LEU A 54 2.42 5.44 12.08
C LEU A 54 2.27 6.73 12.89
N PHE A 55 2.71 6.76 14.13
CA PHE A 55 2.44 7.83 15.07
C PHE A 55 3.68 8.68 15.39
N MET A 56 4.29 9.23 14.36
CA MET A 56 5.34 10.21 14.54
C MET A 56 4.76 11.63 14.68
N PRO A 57 5.30 12.48 15.56
CA PRO A 57 4.85 13.85 15.73
C PRO A 57 5.18 14.75 14.52
N GLY A 58 4.36 15.79 14.33
CA GLY A 58 4.61 16.81 13.31
C GLY A 58 4.08 16.51 11.92
N ALA A 59 4.35 17.41 10.97
CA ALA A 59 3.87 17.33 9.60
C ALA A 59 4.52 16.19 8.78
N GLY A 60 5.65 15.69 9.25
CA GLY A 60 6.40 14.60 8.62
C GLY A 60 6.03 13.20 9.11
N GLY A 61 4.86 13.00 9.75
CA GLY A 61 4.45 11.70 10.28
C GLY A 61 3.00 11.33 9.97
N GLY A 62 2.60 10.15 10.45
CA GLY A 62 1.24 9.65 10.36
C GLY A 62 0.80 9.23 8.97
N PHE A 63 -0.51 9.13 8.80
CA PHE A 63 -1.13 8.65 7.56
C PHE A 63 -0.74 9.46 6.32
N ASN A 64 -0.59 10.78 6.44
CA ASN A 64 -0.24 11.65 5.31
C ASN A 64 1.18 11.36 4.82
N PHE A 65 2.11 11.11 5.73
CA PHE A 65 3.47 10.75 5.36
C PHE A 65 3.53 9.39 4.65
N ILE A 66 2.80 8.39 5.17
CA ILE A 66 2.72 7.07 4.53
C ILE A 66 2.14 7.19 3.11
N ALA A 67 1.04 7.97 2.95
CA ALA A 67 0.42 8.19 1.64
C ALA A 67 1.41 8.84 0.66
N MET A 68 2.06 9.93 1.09
CA MET A 68 3.05 10.65 0.30
C MET A 68 4.26 9.76 -0.06
N LEU A 69 4.76 8.97 0.90
CA LEU A 69 5.88 8.07 0.69
C LEU A 69 5.56 7.01 -0.37
N CYS A 70 4.40 6.34 -0.22
CA CYS A 70 3.97 5.32 -1.17
C CYS A 70 3.65 5.90 -2.57
N GLU A 71 3.16 7.14 -2.63
CA GLU A 71 2.90 7.83 -3.89
C GLU A 71 4.18 8.25 -4.59
N SER A 72 5.15 8.81 -3.84
CA SER A 72 6.43 9.30 -4.39
C SER A 72 7.36 8.14 -4.79
N TYR A 73 7.32 7.03 -4.08
CA TYR A 73 8.19 5.86 -4.28
C TYR A 73 7.38 4.56 -4.50
N PRO A 74 6.65 4.42 -5.62
CA PRO A 74 5.69 3.33 -5.83
C PRO A 74 6.28 1.92 -5.89
N ASN A 75 7.59 1.82 -6.14
CA ASN A 75 8.30 0.54 -6.20
C ASN A 75 9.04 0.20 -4.90
N LEU A 76 9.07 1.13 -3.94
CA LEU A 76 9.72 0.95 -2.66
C LEU A 76 8.73 0.30 -1.68
N PRO A 77 9.00 -0.92 -1.19
CA PRO A 77 8.15 -1.54 -0.19
C PRO A 77 8.18 -0.76 1.12
N VAL A 78 6.99 -0.41 1.62
CA VAL A 78 6.79 0.31 2.88
C VAL A 78 6.06 -0.59 3.86
N ILE A 79 6.68 -0.93 4.98
CA ILE A 79 6.07 -1.61 6.12
C ILE A 79 5.76 -0.57 7.19
N VAL A 80 4.52 -0.54 7.65
CA VAL A 80 4.13 0.28 8.80
C VAL A 80 4.32 -0.51 10.08
N LEU A 81 5.03 0.06 11.03
CA LEU A 81 5.18 -0.46 12.39
C LEU A 81 4.43 0.46 13.35
N SER A 82 3.50 -0.05 14.16
CA SER A 82 2.65 0.81 14.99
C SER A 82 2.26 0.15 16.30
N ALA A 83 2.05 0.95 17.33
CA ALA A 83 1.42 0.50 18.57
C ALA A 83 -0.10 0.26 18.43
N SER A 84 -0.71 0.70 17.33
CA SER A 84 -2.15 0.55 17.09
C SER A 84 -2.49 -0.83 16.56
N GLU A 85 -3.50 -1.44 17.16
CA GLU A 85 -4.14 -2.68 16.69
C GLU A 85 -5.50 -2.39 16.02
N ASN A 86 -5.84 -1.12 15.81
CA ASN A 86 -7.11 -0.72 15.23
C ASN A 86 -7.20 -1.14 13.75
N PRO A 87 -8.16 -2.00 13.36
CA PRO A 87 -8.31 -2.46 11.98
C PRO A 87 -8.49 -1.33 10.96
N ALA A 88 -9.11 -0.22 11.35
CA ALA A 88 -9.27 0.93 10.47
C ALA A 88 -7.94 1.61 10.15
N HIS A 89 -7.00 1.67 11.10
CA HIS A 89 -5.66 2.20 10.86
C HIS A 89 -4.86 1.31 9.92
N ILE A 90 -4.93 -0.01 10.14
CA ILE A 90 -4.25 -1.00 9.32
C ILE A 90 -4.77 -0.91 7.87
N ARG A 91 -6.10 -0.94 7.70
CA ARG A 91 -6.72 -0.82 6.37
C ARG A 91 -6.29 0.46 5.67
N LYS A 92 -6.36 1.60 6.35
CA LYS A 92 -5.97 2.90 5.79
C LYS A 92 -4.52 2.95 5.34
N CYS A 93 -3.58 2.34 6.08
CA CYS A 93 -2.18 2.25 5.66
C CYS A 93 -2.01 1.40 4.40
N LEU A 94 -2.71 0.26 4.32
CA LEU A 94 -2.68 -0.61 3.15
C LEU A 94 -3.32 0.07 1.92
N ASP A 95 -4.38 0.85 2.11
CA ASP A 95 -5.04 1.63 1.04
C ASP A 95 -4.13 2.73 0.48
N PHE A 96 -3.29 3.32 1.32
CA PHE A 96 -2.26 4.27 0.89
C PHE A 96 -1.08 3.61 0.14
N GLY A 97 -1.02 2.28 0.11
CA GLY A 97 -0.02 1.54 -0.65
C GLY A 97 1.07 0.89 0.19
N ALA A 98 0.98 0.94 1.54
CA ALA A 98 1.87 0.15 2.37
C ALA A 98 1.73 -1.34 2.03
N ILE A 99 2.86 -2.03 1.90
CA ILE A 99 2.88 -3.46 1.56
C ILE A 99 2.71 -4.35 2.79
N GLY A 100 2.93 -3.78 3.99
CA GLY A 100 2.76 -4.52 5.23
C GLY A 100 2.44 -3.62 6.41
N PHE A 101 1.79 -4.22 7.41
CA PHE A 101 1.54 -3.60 8.70
C PHE A 101 1.89 -4.59 9.80
N VAL A 102 2.70 -4.15 10.75
CA VAL A 102 3.13 -4.94 11.92
C VAL A 102 2.84 -4.14 13.17
N THR A 103 2.24 -4.75 14.19
CA THR A 103 2.07 -4.09 15.48
C THR A 103 3.37 -4.14 16.28
N LYS A 104 3.69 -3.09 17.04
CA LYS A 104 4.88 -3.05 17.92
C LYS A 104 4.81 -4.11 19.03
N SER A 105 3.62 -4.66 19.31
CA SER A 105 3.39 -5.76 20.25
C SER A 105 3.60 -7.16 19.64
N ALA A 106 3.71 -7.25 18.32
CA ALA A 106 3.89 -8.52 17.63
C ALA A 106 5.26 -9.15 17.94
N PRO A 107 5.36 -10.49 17.91
CA PRO A 107 6.66 -11.15 18.03
C PRO A 107 7.58 -10.76 16.88
N LYS A 108 8.89 -10.78 17.11
CA LYS A 108 9.90 -10.40 16.10
C LYS A 108 9.78 -11.18 14.79
N ASP A 109 9.34 -12.42 14.85
CA ASP A 109 9.17 -13.29 13.69
C ASP A 109 8.10 -12.74 12.71
N ALA A 110 7.08 -12.04 13.22
CA ALA A 110 6.08 -11.37 12.40
C ALA A 110 6.69 -10.24 11.55
N LEU A 111 7.63 -9.47 12.12
CA LEU A 111 8.36 -8.44 11.38
C LEU A 111 9.28 -9.07 10.30
N PHE A 112 9.98 -10.15 10.63
CA PHE A 112 10.84 -10.85 9.67
C PHE A 112 10.04 -11.45 8.51
N GLU A 113 8.88 -12.02 8.81
CA GLU A 113 7.96 -12.50 7.78
C GLU A 113 7.46 -11.34 6.91
N ALA A 114 7.06 -10.22 7.52
CA ALA A 114 6.62 -9.04 6.79
C ALA A 114 7.70 -8.50 5.84
N ILE A 115 8.95 -8.41 6.30
CA ILE A 115 10.10 -8.01 5.48
C ILE A 115 10.32 -8.99 4.33
N SER A 116 10.34 -10.30 4.63
CA SER A 116 10.57 -11.34 3.63
C SER A 116 9.51 -11.35 2.53
N ARG A 117 8.24 -11.11 2.89
CA ARG A 117 7.12 -10.96 1.94
C ARG A 117 7.21 -9.66 1.15
N ALA A 118 7.48 -8.54 1.83
CA ALA A 118 7.57 -7.24 1.20
C ALA A 118 8.63 -7.20 0.09
N LEU A 119 9.80 -7.82 0.31
CA LEU A 119 10.87 -7.93 -0.67
C LEU A 119 10.49 -8.79 -1.90
N LYS A 120 9.51 -9.67 -1.77
CA LYS A 120 8.92 -10.46 -2.88
C LYS A 120 7.73 -9.73 -3.53
N GLY A 121 7.37 -8.55 -3.05
CA GLY A 121 6.18 -7.83 -3.51
C GLY A 121 4.85 -8.39 -2.94
N GLU A 122 4.92 -9.25 -1.93
CA GLU A 122 3.76 -9.85 -1.27
C GLU A 122 3.31 -9.02 -0.07
N LYS A 123 1.99 -8.90 0.11
CA LYS A 123 1.45 -8.18 1.28
C LYS A 123 1.60 -8.97 2.56
N TYR A 124 1.87 -8.25 3.65
CA TYR A 124 1.77 -8.78 5.01
C TYR A 124 0.66 -8.05 5.78
N VAL A 125 -0.32 -8.80 6.24
CA VAL A 125 -1.43 -8.29 7.04
C VAL A 125 -1.51 -9.12 8.33
N PRO A 126 -1.65 -8.50 9.53
CA PRO A 126 -1.85 -9.21 10.77
C PRO A 126 -3.07 -10.15 10.72
N ASP A 127 -3.00 -11.30 11.37
CA ASP A 127 -4.07 -12.30 11.35
C ASP A 127 -5.40 -11.76 11.89
N SER A 128 -5.36 -10.84 12.85
CA SER A 128 -6.54 -10.13 13.37
C SER A 128 -7.36 -9.39 12.30
N LEU A 129 -6.74 -9.07 11.17
CA LEU A 129 -7.41 -8.41 10.05
C LEU A 129 -7.71 -9.38 8.91
N ARG A 130 -6.97 -10.49 8.78
CA ARG A 130 -7.21 -11.48 7.72
C ARG A 130 -8.62 -12.06 7.79
N GLU A 131 -9.12 -12.29 9.00
CA GLU A 131 -10.50 -12.79 9.22
C GLU A 131 -11.58 -11.74 8.92
N SER A 132 -11.24 -10.46 8.96
CA SER A 132 -12.15 -9.34 8.68
C SER A 132 -11.99 -8.73 7.29
N MET A 133 -10.97 -9.12 6.53
CA MET A 133 -10.84 -8.74 5.12
C MET A 133 -11.59 -9.77 4.28
N PRO A 134 -12.55 -9.34 3.43
CA PRO A 134 -13.13 -10.26 2.46
C PRO A 134 -12.00 -10.83 1.62
N ASP A 135 -12.01 -12.15 1.42
CA ASP A 135 -11.13 -12.81 0.46
C ASP A 135 -11.56 -12.32 -0.94
N VAL A 136 -10.88 -11.27 -1.44
CA VAL A 136 -11.25 -10.60 -2.67
C VAL A 136 -11.25 -11.59 -3.85
N ALA A 137 -10.43 -12.65 -3.79
CA ALA A 137 -10.47 -13.71 -4.78
C ALA A 137 -11.82 -14.47 -4.74
N LYS A 138 -12.38 -14.72 -3.54
CA LYS A 138 -13.71 -15.32 -3.39
C LYS A 138 -14.82 -14.33 -3.77
N VAL A 139 -14.66 -13.05 -3.38
CA VAL A 139 -15.63 -12.01 -3.77
C VAL A 139 -15.67 -11.86 -5.29
N ILE A 140 -14.54 -11.93 -6.00
CA ILE A 140 -14.51 -11.86 -7.47
C ILE A 140 -15.23 -13.05 -8.14
N ASP A 141 -15.13 -14.24 -7.56
CA ASP A 141 -15.83 -15.43 -8.07
C ASP A 141 -17.33 -15.42 -7.72
N GLU A 142 -17.73 -14.74 -6.64
CA GLU A 142 -19.10 -14.65 -6.13
C GLU A 142 -19.84 -13.36 -6.52
N VAL A 143 -19.17 -12.38 -7.21
CA VAL A 143 -19.82 -11.14 -7.69
C VAL A 143 -20.90 -11.47 -8.71
N ASP A 144 -22.12 -11.59 -8.26
CA ASP A 144 -23.33 -11.78 -9.08
C ASP A 144 -24.45 -10.77 -8.76
N SER A 145 -24.20 -9.76 -7.92
CA SER A 145 -25.22 -8.77 -7.56
C SER A 145 -24.67 -7.43 -7.05
N GLY A 146 -25.41 -6.36 -7.28
CA GLY A 146 -25.05 -4.96 -6.97
C GLY A 146 -24.69 -4.62 -5.50
N ALA A 147 -24.83 -5.56 -4.56
CA ALA A 147 -24.40 -5.38 -3.17
C ALA A 147 -22.86 -5.36 -3.00
N ASP A 148 -22.13 -5.92 -3.96
CA ASP A 148 -20.68 -6.06 -3.90
C ASP A 148 -19.94 -4.79 -4.35
N VAL A 149 -20.62 -3.91 -5.09
CA VAL A 149 -20.07 -2.61 -5.55
C VAL A 149 -19.69 -1.73 -4.36
N ASP A 150 -20.51 -1.69 -3.30
CA ASP A 150 -20.27 -0.89 -2.11
C ASP A 150 -19.08 -1.41 -1.29
N ILE A 151 -18.93 -2.73 -1.20
CA ILE A 151 -17.78 -3.37 -0.52
C ILE A 151 -16.48 -3.08 -1.27
N ILE A 152 -16.48 -3.28 -2.57
CA ILE A 152 -15.31 -3.07 -3.43
C ILE A 152 -14.97 -1.58 -3.55
N SER A 153 -15.98 -0.71 -3.62
CA SER A 153 -15.78 0.74 -3.61
C SER A 153 -15.17 1.22 -2.29
N GLY A 154 -15.50 0.59 -1.18
CA GLY A 154 -14.89 0.83 0.13
C GLY A 154 -13.42 0.41 0.23
N LEU A 155 -12.93 -0.46 -0.65
CA LEU A 155 -11.54 -0.90 -0.73
C LEU A 155 -10.65 0.02 -1.59
N MET A 156 -11.25 0.95 -2.32
CA MET A 156 -10.57 1.84 -3.26
C MET A 156 -10.78 3.30 -2.93
N THR A 157 -9.81 4.13 -3.27
CA THR A 157 -10.01 5.58 -3.28
C THR A 157 -10.91 5.96 -4.46
N LYS A 158 -11.57 7.14 -4.37
CA LYS A 158 -12.38 7.67 -5.49
C LYS A 158 -11.57 7.70 -6.79
N ARG A 159 -10.29 8.07 -6.72
CA ARG A 159 -9.38 8.15 -7.86
C ARG A 159 -9.08 6.77 -8.46
N GLN A 160 -8.90 5.76 -7.63
CA GLN A 160 -8.71 4.38 -8.08
C GLN A 160 -9.97 3.83 -8.75
N MET A 161 -11.14 4.18 -8.24
CA MET A 161 -12.43 3.83 -8.86
C MET A 161 -12.57 4.47 -10.25
N ASP A 162 -12.23 5.75 -10.41
CA ASP A 162 -12.25 6.42 -11.72
C ASP A 162 -11.30 5.73 -12.70
N ILE A 163 -10.11 5.37 -12.25
CA ILE A 163 -9.14 4.64 -13.07
C ILE A 163 -9.66 3.23 -13.44
N LEU A 164 -10.31 2.53 -12.49
CA LEU A 164 -10.91 1.22 -12.77
C LEU A 164 -11.97 1.32 -13.87
N ARG A 165 -12.86 2.33 -13.84
CA ARG A 165 -13.83 2.59 -14.91
C ARG A 165 -13.16 2.73 -16.28
N HIS A 166 -12.10 3.52 -16.37
CA HIS A 166 -11.35 3.68 -17.60
C HIS A 166 -10.68 2.37 -18.06
N ILE A 167 -10.18 1.55 -17.13
CA ILE A 167 -9.59 0.24 -17.44
C ILE A 167 -10.67 -0.70 -17.99
N THR A 168 -11.87 -0.69 -17.43
CA THR A 168 -13.02 -1.48 -17.90
C THR A 168 -13.36 -1.16 -19.36
N HIS A 169 -13.25 0.11 -19.74
CA HIS A 169 -13.41 0.56 -21.13
C HIS A 169 -12.16 0.36 -22.02
N GLY A 170 -11.15 -0.38 -21.55
CA GLY A 170 -9.95 -0.68 -22.34
C GLY A 170 -8.99 0.50 -22.56
N ARG A 171 -9.13 1.62 -21.84
CA ARG A 171 -8.28 2.82 -22.01
C ARG A 171 -6.85 2.52 -21.59
N SER A 172 -5.86 2.95 -22.36
CA SER A 172 -4.43 2.86 -21.98
C SER A 172 -4.09 3.89 -20.88
N ASN A 173 -2.97 3.68 -20.16
CA ASN A 173 -2.52 4.64 -19.12
C ASN A 173 -2.35 6.05 -19.69
N LYS A 174 -1.90 6.18 -20.95
CA LYS A 174 -1.76 7.47 -21.63
C LYS A 174 -3.12 8.16 -21.86
N GLN A 175 -4.13 7.39 -22.21
CA GLN A 175 -5.50 7.91 -22.37
C GLN A 175 -6.10 8.30 -21.03
N ILE A 176 -5.96 7.43 -20.01
CA ILE A 176 -6.42 7.70 -18.64
C ILE A 176 -5.74 8.96 -18.08
N ALA A 177 -4.44 9.11 -18.29
CA ALA A 177 -3.68 10.29 -17.86
C ALA A 177 -4.27 11.57 -18.44
N ARG A 178 -4.56 11.58 -19.74
CA ARG A 178 -5.19 12.71 -20.43
C ARG A 178 -6.61 12.97 -19.92
N ASP A 179 -7.43 11.93 -19.81
CA ASP A 179 -8.85 12.04 -19.46
C ASP A 179 -9.06 12.49 -18.00
N LEU A 180 -8.07 12.19 -17.14
CA LEU A 180 -8.10 12.53 -15.71
C LEU A 180 -7.15 13.67 -15.30
N ASP A 181 -6.49 14.31 -16.26
CA ASP A 181 -5.50 15.39 -16.04
C ASP A 181 -4.35 14.97 -15.09
N LEU A 182 -3.74 13.81 -15.40
CA LEU A 182 -2.64 13.24 -14.66
C LEU A 182 -1.42 12.99 -15.55
N SER A 183 -0.26 12.73 -14.91
CA SER A 183 0.87 12.14 -15.61
C SER A 183 0.62 10.63 -15.85
N GLU A 184 1.19 10.08 -16.93
CA GLU A 184 1.13 8.63 -17.18
C GLU A 184 1.77 7.83 -16.04
N ASN A 185 2.80 8.38 -15.40
CA ASN A 185 3.46 7.75 -14.25
C ASN A 185 2.55 7.72 -13.03
N THR A 186 1.80 8.80 -12.77
CA THR A 186 0.79 8.85 -11.68
C THR A 186 -0.31 7.80 -11.91
N VAL A 187 -0.77 7.62 -13.16
CA VAL A 187 -1.73 6.56 -13.48
C VAL A 187 -1.16 5.18 -13.21
N LYS A 188 0.10 4.90 -13.59
CA LYS A 188 0.77 3.62 -13.29
C LYS A 188 0.81 3.34 -11.78
N VAL A 189 1.10 4.36 -10.97
CA VAL A 189 1.10 4.26 -9.50
C VAL A 189 -0.28 3.86 -8.98
N HIS A 190 -1.33 4.57 -9.39
CA HIS A 190 -2.70 4.26 -8.98
C HIS A 190 -3.16 2.88 -9.45
N VAL A 191 -2.82 2.48 -10.67
CA VAL A 191 -3.12 1.13 -11.18
C VAL A 191 -2.43 0.07 -10.33
N SER A 192 -1.14 0.24 -10.03
CA SER A 192 -0.40 -0.73 -9.22
C SER A 192 -0.96 -0.82 -7.79
N ALA A 193 -1.31 0.33 -7.19
CA ALA A 193 -1.91 0.37 -5.86
C ALA A 193 -3.31 -0.27 -5.85
N MET A 194 -4.13 -0.01 -6.86
CA MET A 194 -5.46 -0.60 -7.05
C MET A 194 -5.38 -2.12 -7.22
N LEU A 195 -4.52 -2.62 -8.11
CA LEU A 195 -4.32 -4.06 -8.31
C LEU A 195 -3.92 -4.74 -7.00
N ARG A 196 -3.03 -4.11 -6.23
CA ARG A 196 -2.62 -4.61 -4.91
C ARG A 196 -3.79 -4.60 -3.91
N ALA A 197 -4.55 -3.51 -3.83
CA ALA A 197 -5.69 -3.38 -2.90
C ALA A 197 -6.76 -4.44 -3.18
N LEU A 198 -6.97 -4.77 -4.45
CA LEU A 198 -7.94 -5.75 -4.91
C LEU A 198 -7.38 -7.18 -5.01
N GLY A 199 -6.11 -7.42 -4.65
CA GLY A 199 -5.49 -8.75 -4.78
C GLY A 199 -5.35 -9.24 -6.22
N LEU A 200 -5.42 -8.34 -7.21
CA LEU A 200 -5.35 -8.67 -8.64
C LEU A 200 -3.91 -8.73 -9.12
N THR A 201 -3.61 -9.67 -10.00
CA THR A 201 -2.24 -9.89 -10.52
C THR A 201 -1.94 -9.08 -11.78
N ASN A 202 -2.97 -8.64 -12.51
CA ASN A 202 -2.80 -7.91 -13.76
C ASN A 202 -4.01 -7.03 -14.12
N ARG A 203 -3.78 -6.13 -15.08
CA ARG A 203 -4.77 -5.19 -15.58
C ARG A 203 -6.01 -5.86 -16.20
N THR A 204 -5.84 -7.02 -16.83
CA THR A 204 -6.94 -7.76 -17.45
C THR A 204 -7.95 -8.21 -16.41
N GLN A 205 -7.46 -8.70 -15.24
CA GLN A 205 -8.33 -9.04 -14.12
C GLN A 205 -9.09 -7.82 -13.59
N ALA A 206 -8.46 -6.65 -13.55
CA ALA A 206 -9.13 -5.41 -13.16
C ALA A 206 -10.25 -5.04 -14.16
N GLY A 207 -10.02 -5.20 -15.46
CA GLY A 207 -11.05 -4.96 -16.47
C GLY A 207 -12.25 -5.91 -16.31
N ILE A 208 -11.98 -7.21 -16.09
CA ILE A 208 -13.02 -8.22 -15.85
C ILE A 208 -13.83 -7.89 -14.58
N LEU A 209 -13.14 -7.51 -13.50
CA LEU A 209 -13.81 -7.10 -12.26
C LEU A 209 -14.71 -5.88 -12.50
N GLY A 210 -14.21 -4.85 -13.21
CA GLY A 210 -14.99 -3.68 -13.52
C GLY A 210 -16.25 -3.97 -14.36
N GLN A 211 -16.18 -4.93 -15.29
CA GLN A 211 -17.35 -5.42 -16.03
C GLN A 211 -18.36 -6.13 -15.11
N LYS A 212 -17.89 -7.02 -14.23
CA LYS A 212 -18.75 -7.67 -13.23
C LYS A 212 -19.44 -6.67 -12.30
N LEU A 213 -18.80 -5.54 -12.00
CA LEU A 213 -19.35 -4.44 -11.19
C LEU A 213 -20.27 -3.50 -11.99
N GLY A 214 -20.53 -3.77 -13.27
CA GLY A 214 -21.37 -2.92 -14.12
C GLY A 214 -20.78 -1.54 -14.41
N LEU A 215 -19.44 -1.37 -14.31
CA LEU A 215 -18.79 -0.10 -14.52
C LEU A 215 -18.63 0.28 -16.00
N ASP A 216 -19.00 -0.62 -16.91
CA ASP A 216 -19.07 -0.42 -18.35
C ASP A 216 -20.37 0.25 -18.82
N GLU A 217 -21.47 0.17 -18.04
CA GLU A 217 -22.77 0.69 -18.44
C GLU A 217 -22.99 2.18 -18.11
N SER A 218 -22.09 2.85 -17.36
CA SER A 218 -22.35 4.18 -16.79
C SER A 218 -21.74 5.37 -17.55
N ALA A 219 -21.32 5.21 -18.82
CA ALA A 219 -20.69 6.29 -19.59
C ALA A 219 -21.62 7.08 -20.53
N ASP A 220 -22.88 6.68 -20.72
CA ASP A 220 -23.81 7.30 -21.71
C ASP A 220 -25.00 8.06 -21.14
N ALA A 221 -25.06 8.33 -19.83
CA ALA A 221 -26.20 9.05 -19.24
C ALA A 221 -25.82 10.46 -18.77
N SER A 222 -25.10 11.25 -19.57
CA SER A 222 -25.02 12.71 -19.38
C SER A 222 -24.63 13.38 -20.69
N ASN A 223 -25.63 13.57 -21.54
CA ASN A 223 -25.61 14.56 -22.60
C ASN A 223 -26.67 15.64 -22.27
#